data_20fc5ae2c5f59cb73e2dc0e18d060c85
#
_entry.id   20fc5ae2c5f59cb73e2dc0e18d060c85
#
_cell.length_a   1.000
_cell.length_b   1.000
_cell.length_c   1.000
_cell.angle_alpha   90.00
_cell.angle_beta   90.00
_cell.angle_gamma   90.00
#
_symmetry.space_group_name_H-M   'P 1'
#
loop_
_entity.id
_entity.type
_entity.pdbx_description
1 polymer ?
#
loop_
_entity_poly.entity_id
_entity_poly.type
_entity_poly.pdbx_seq_one_letter_code
_entity_poly.pdbx_strand_id
1 'polypeptide(L)'
;CATKRVRDEETPIGDPREFRVVSVIEGAIPDQKPADVRDFQQQAGELRRVVVGASRRLVAALSEVAELKNAVSNSSRGTVEMLNVVRKLQLALLDARDQLSGDTTRSQRNQTRPPSIEERASVAYFGSLQSTQGPTQTHRQQYEIAADGYRQIRKRLKKLIDRDLEKLKRTMDQAGIPWTSGRKVPALPD
;
A
#
# COMPACT_ATOMS: atom_id res chain seq x y z
N CYS A 1 19.45 8.88 25.31
CA CYS A 1 19.84 8.25 26.58
C CYS A 1 19.99 6.75 26.36
N ALA A 2 21.06 6.15 26.89
CA ALA A 2 21.18 4.70 26.97
C ALA A 2 20.49 4.24 28.24
N THR A 3 19.62 3.25 28.16
CA THR A 3 18.95 2.64 29.32
C THR A 3 19.26 1.16 29.37
N LYS A 4 19.42 0.62 30.56
CA LYS A 4 19.54 -0.82 30.80
C LYS A 4 18.21 -1.31 31.38
N ARG A 5 17.59 -2.30 30.73
CA ARG A 5 16.36 -2.93 31.22
C ARG A 5 16.72 -4.17 32.02
N VAL A 6 16.34 -4.20 33.28
CA VAL A 6 16.45 -5.36 34.16
C VAL A 6 15.11 -5.54 34.86
N ARG A 7 14.40 -6.65 34.60
CA ARG A 7 13.12 -7.00 35.24
C ARG A 7 12.08 -5.89 35.17
N ASP A 8 11.80 -5.38 33.96
CA ASP A 8 10.83 -4.32 33.69
C ASP A 8 11.11 -2.92 34.27
N GLU A 9 12.22 -2.70 34.95
CA GLU A 9 12.67 -1.37 35.33
C GLU A 9 13.73 -0.86 34.37
N GLU A 10 13.51 0.33 33.82
CA GLU A 10 14.50 1.02 32.98
C GLU A 10 15.32 1.95 33.85
N THR A 11 16.60 1.60 34.00
CA THR A 11 17.56 2.42 34.76
C THR A 11 18.40 3.22 33.75
N PRO A 12 18.49 4.56 33.88
CA PRO A 12 19.37 5.35 33.02
C PRO A 12 20.84 5.00 33.29
N ILE A 13 21.63 4.85 32.21
CA ILE A 13 23.07 4.62 32.27
C ILE A 13 23.78 5.97 32.08
N GLY A 14 24.05 6.66 33.18
CA GLY A 14 24.73 7.95 33.19
C GLY A 14 23.86 9.13 32.76
N ASP A 15 24.43 10.32 32.82
CA ASP A 15 23.75 11.56 32.48
C ASP A 15 23.56 11.70 30.96
N PRO A 16 22.45 12.31 30.51
CA PRO A 16 22.24 12.59 29.08
C PRO A 16 23.29 13.59 28.58
N ARG A 17 23.96 13.23 27.50
CA ARG A 17 24.93 14.12 26.85
C ARG A 17 24.37 14.56 25.49
N GLU A 18 24.42 15.83 25.25
CA GLU A 18 24.12 16.39 23.94
C GLU A 18 25.30 16.18 22.99
N PHE A 19 25.01 15.80 21.76
CA PHE A 19 26.00 15.74 20.70
C PHE A 19 25.42 16.30 19.42
N ARG A 20 26.28 16.90 18.60
CA ARG A 20 25.91 17.42 17.28
C ARG A 20 26.47 16.50 16.21
N VAL A 21 25.60 15.99 15.35
CA VAL A 21 26.02 15.28 14.14
C VAL A 21 26.39 16.31 13.08
N VAL A 22 27.62 16.28 12.63
CA VAL A 22 28.14 17.14 11.55
C VAL A 22 28.57 16.29 10.37
N SER A 23 28.39 16.82 9.15
CA SER A 23 28.90 16.15 7.96
C SER A 23 30.44 16.17 8.00
N VAL A 24 31.08 15.02 7.81
CA VAL A 24 32.56 14.92 7.76
C VAL A 24 33.07 15.33 6.36
N ILE A 25 32.24 15.20 5.35
CA ILE A 25 32.58 15.57 3.98
C ILE A 25 31.62 16.70 3.58
N GLU A 26 32.15 17.90 3.40
CA GLU A 26 31.41 18.96 2.72
C GLU A 26 31.17 18.51 1.29
N GLY A 27 29.94 18.24 1.01
CA GLY A 27 29.25 17.72 -0.14
C GLY A 27 30.08 17.35 -1.38
N ALA A 28 30.18 16.06 -1.67
CA ALA A 28 30.64 15.60 -3.00
C ALA A 28 29.69 16.04 -4.14
N ILE A 29 28.46 16.46 -3.82
CA ILE A 29 27.56 17.19 -4.71
C ILE A 29 27.39 18.58 -4.09
N PRO A 30 27.95 19.64 -4.71
CA PRO A 30 27.65 21.00 -4.31
C PRO A 30 26.12 21.19 -4.30
N ASP A 31 25.60 21.89 -3.32
CA ASP A 31 24.19 22.33 -3.20
C ASP A 31 23.18 21.40 -2.52
N GLN A 32 23.49 20.18 -2.09
CA GLN A 32 22.54 19.40 -1.29
C GLN A 32 22.69 19.71 0.22
N LYS A 33 21.76 20.51 0.73
CA LYS A 33 21.69 20.77 2.18
C LYS A 33 21.17 19.53 2.91
N PRO A 34 21.73 19.16 4.08
CA PRO A 34 21.26 18.02 4.86
C PRO A 34 19.77 18.07 5.21
N ALA A 35 19.20 19.27 5.32
CA ALA A 35 17.76 19.45 5.53
C ALA A 35 16.95 18.96 4.32
N ASP A 36 17.32 19.37 3.10
CA ASP A 36 16.63 19.00 1.86
C ASP A 36 16.69 17.48 1.61
N VAL A 37 17.81 16.84 2.00
CA VAL A 37 17.97 15.39 1.94
C VAL A 37 16.98 14.70 2.88
N ARG A 38 16.89 15.15 4.14
CA ARG A 38 15.96 14.59 5.13
C ARG A 38 14.51 14.79 4.72
N ASP A 39 14.16 15.97 4.23
CA ASP A 39 12.80 16.29 3.79
C ASP A 39 12.39 15.40 2.62
N PHE A 40 13.26 15.17 1.65
CA PHE A 40 13.00 14.25 0.56
C PHE A 40 12.84 12.81 1.06
N GLN A 41 13.72 12.34 1.93
CA GLN A 41 13.64 10.99 2.50
C GLN A 41 12.34 10.78 3.29
N GLN A 42 11.90 11.78 4.04
CA GLN A 42 10.63 11.75 4.75
C GLN A 42 9.44 11.68 3.78
N GLN A 43 9.42 12.53 2.74
CA GLN A 43 8.37 12.52 1.72
C GLN A 43 8.32 11.18 0.96
N ALA A 44 9.47 10.64 0.57
CA ALA A 44 9.57 9.35 -0.11
C ALA A 44 9.13 8.19 0.79
N GLY A 45 9.50 8.25 2.09
CA GLY A 45 9.05 7.29 3.10
C GLY A 45 7.55 7.32 3.30
N GLU A 46 6.94 8.50 3.36
CA GLU A 46 5.50 8.67 3.51
C GLU A 46 4.75 8.17 2.26
N LEU A 47 5.23 8.51 1.06
CA LEU A 47 4.66 7.96 -0.18
C LEU A 47 4.70 6.44 -0.18
N ARG A 48 5.86 5.84 0.15
CA ARG A 48 6.00 4.38 0.22
C ARG A 48 5.05 3.77 1.25
N ARG A 49 4.90 4.38 2.43
CA ARG A 49 3.98 3.92 3.48
C ARG A 49 2.54 3.83 2.97
N VAL A 50 2.05 4.90 2.31
CA VAL A 50 0.65 4.91 1.82
C VAL A 50 0.45 3.99 0.61
N VAL A 51 1.44 3.83 -0.26
CA VAL A 51 1.40 2.91 -1.40
C VAL A 51 1.33 1.46 -0.91
N VAL A 52 2.21 1.06 0.03
CA VAL A 52 2.20 -0.29 0.62
C VAL A 52 0.88 -0.55 1.38
N GLY A 53 0.37 0.45 2.10
CA GLY A 53 -0.94 0.35 2.77
C GLY A 53 -2.08 0.10 1.79
N ALA A 54 -2.10 0.82 0.66
CA ALA A 54 -3.09 0.63 -0.40
C ALA A 54 -2.97 -0.75 -1.07
N SER A 55 -1.74 -1.23 -1.31
CA SER A 55 -1.48 -2.56 -1.85
C SER A 55 -2.04 -3.66 -0.94
N ARG A 56 -1.78 -3.58 0.37
CA ARG A 56 -2.32 -4.52 1.35
C ARG A 56 -3.85 -4.51 1.41
N ARG A 57 -4.45 -3.31 1.39
CA ARG A 57 -5.93 -3.19 1.38
C ARG A 57 -6.53 -3.77 0.11
N LEU A 58 -5.87 -3.59 -1.04
CA LEU A 58 -6.29 -4.15 -2.32
C LEU A 58 -6.23 -5.69 -2.32
N VAL A 59 -5.17 -6.29 -1.77
CA VAL A 59 -5.06 -7.74 -1.61
C VAL A 59 -6.18 -8.28 -0.71
N ALA A 60 -6.47 -7.63 0.41
CA ALA A 60 -7.59 -7.98 1.27
C ALA A 60 -8.93 -7.90 0.53
N ALA A 61 -9.16 -6.84 -0.27
CA ALA A 61 -10.38 -6.69 -1.06
C ALA A 61 -10.53 -7.80 -2.11
N LEU A 62 -9.44 -8.25 -2.74
CA LEU A 62 -9.46 -9.38 -3.67
C LEU A 62 -9.84 -10.69 -2.98
N SER A 63 -9.33 -10.92 -1.77
CA SER A 63 -9.74 -12.07 -0.94
C SER A 63 -11.21 -12.02 -0.57
N GLU A 64 -11.70 -10.85 -0.10
CA GLU A 64 -13.12 -10.65 0.21
C GLU A 64 -14.01 -10.96 -1.02
N VAL A 65 -13.63 -10.46 -2.21
CA VAL A 65 -14.38 -10.70 -3.46
C VAL A 65 -14.37 -12.19 -3.86
N ALA A 66 -13.27 -12.91 -3.61
CA ALA A 66 -13.20 -14.34 -3.87
C ALA A 66 -14.16 -15.13 -2.96
N GLU A 67 -14.24 -14.77 -1.68
CA GLU A 67 -15.19 -15.38 -0.74
C GLU A 67 -16.64 -15.06 -1.11
N LEU A 68 -16.94 -13.79 -1.49
CA LEU A 68 -18.26 -13.40 -1.96
C LEU A 68 -18.67 -14.20 -3.21
N LYS A 69 -17.74 -14.39 -4.16
CA LYS A 69 -17.98 -15.24 -5.34
C LYS A 69 -18.38 -16.65 -4.97
N ASN A 70 -17.63 -17.26 -4.06
CA ASN A 70 -17.92 -18.63 -3.60
C ASN A 70 -19.28 -18.71 -2.89
N ALA A 71 -19.60 -17.73 -2.03
CA ALA A 71 -20.89 -17.69 -1.34
C ALA A 71 -22.07 -17.56 -2.30
N VAL A 72 -21.96 -16.73 -3.35
CA VAL A 72 -23.00 -16.63 -4.40
C VAL A 72 -23.12 -17.91 -5.17
N SER A 73 -21.99 -18.52 -5.59
CA SER A 73 -22.00 -19.74 -6.41
C SER A 73 -22.61 -20.94 -5.68
N ASN A 74 -22.44 -21.00 -4.34
CA ASN A 74 -22.91 -22.12 -3.52
C ASN A 74 -24.27 -21.87 -2.85
N SER A 75 -24.92 -20.73 -3.12
CA SER A 75 -26.21 -20.37 -2.55
C SER A 75 -27.35 -20.60 -3.55
N SER A 76 -28.43 -21.19 -3.10
CA SER A 76 -29.69 -21.29 -3.89
C SER A 76 -30.32 -19.90 -4.20
N ARG A 77 -29.89 -18.85 -3.47
CA ARG A 77 -30.31 -17.47 -3.67
C ARG A 77 -29.33 -16.68 -4.56
N GLY A 78 -28.23 -17.30 -4.99
CA GLY A 78 -27.26 -16.71 -5.90
C GLY A 78 -27.81 -16.61 -7.31
N THR A 79 -27.59 -15.48 -7.98
CA THR A 79 -28.03 -15.25 -9.36
C THR A 79 -26.84 -15.02 -10.30
N VAL A 80 -27.07 -15.23 -11.59
CA VAL A 80 -26.07 -14.97 -12.65
C VAL A 80 -25.67 -13.48 -12.66
N GLU A 81 -26.63 -12.61 -12.41
CA GLU A 81 -26.39 -11.15 -12.36
C GLU A 81 -25.43 -10.81 -11.20
N MET A 82 -25.61 -11.41 -10.02
CA MET A 82 -24.69 -11.24 -8.90
C MET A 82 -23.28 -11.72 -9.25
N LEU A 83 -23.15 -12.90 -9.86
CA LEU A 83 -21.87 -13.44 -10.32
C LEU A 83 -21.19 -12.52 -11.32
N ASN A 84 -21.95 -11.92 -12.24
CA ASN A 84 -21.44 -10.96 -13.20
C ASN A 84 -20.91 -9.67 -12.50
N VAL A 85 -21.61 -9.18 -11.48
CA VAL A 85 -21.17 -8.01 -10.70
C VAL A 85 -19.88 -8.34 -9.95
N VAL A 86 -19.82 -9.49 -9.27
CA VAL A 86 -18.62 -9.97 -8.57
C VAL A 86 -17.44 -10.08 -9.53
N ARG A 87 -17.65 -10.70 -10.71
CA ARG A 87 -16.60 -10.86 -11.72
C ARG A 87 -16.08 -9.53 -12.24
N LYS A 88 -16.98 -8.59 -12.55
CA LYS A 88 -16.58 -7.23 -12.99
C LYS A 88 -15.74 -6.53 -11.93
N LEU A 89 -16.14 -6.60 -10.66
CA LEU A 89 -15.39 -6.02 -9.56
C LEU A 89 -14.01 -6.70 -9.39
N GLN A 90 -13.96 -8.04 -9.45
CA GLN A 90 -12.72 -8.80 -9.37
C GLN A 90 -11.73 -8.38 -10.45
N LEU A 91 -12.17 -8.30 -11.72
CA LEU A 91 -11.31 -7.90 -12.83
C LEU A 91 -10.81 -6.46 -12.67
N ALA A 92 -11.67 -5.54 -12.21
CA ALA A 92 -11.28 -4.16 -11.97
C ALA A 92 -10.26 -4.00 -10.82
N LEU A 93 -10.37 -4.83 -9.77
CA LEU A 93 -9.39 -4.88 -8.68
C LEU A 93 -8.07 -5.50 -9.13
N LEU A 94 -8.08 -6.55 -9.95
CA LEU A 94 -6.88 -7.16 -10.53
C LEU A 94 -6.12 -6.16 -11.40
N ASP A 95 -6.81 -5.43 -12.29
CA ASP A 95 -6.18 -4.40 -13.11
C ASP A 95 -5.60 -3.25 -12.24
N ALA A 96 -6.29 -2.86 -11.17
CA ALA A 96 -5.76 -1.89 -10.22
C ALA A 96 -4.52 -2.41 -9.48
N ARG A 97 -4.46 -3.71 -9.15
CA ARG A 97 -3.29 -4.36 -8.55
C ARG A 97 -2.09 -4.32 -9.49
N ASP A 98 -2.32 -4.65 -10.76
CA ASP A 98 -1.25 -4.66 -11.75
C ASP A 98 -0.64 -3.26 -11.96
N GLN A 99 -1.43 -2.20 -11.88
CA GLN A 99 -0.95 -0.82 -11.92
C GLN A 99 -0.20 -0.42 -10.64
N LEU A 100 -0.70 -0.82 -9.45
CA LEU A 100 -0.14 -0.42 -8.17
C LEU A 100 1.14 -1.19 -7.83
N SER A 101 1.10 -2.52 -7.91
CA SER A 101 2.17 -3.44 -7.44
C SER A 101 2.84 -4.21 -8.57
N GLY A 102 2.31 -4.15 -9.79
CA GLY A 102 2.81 -4.86 -10.95
C GLY A 102 2.26 -6.28 -11.09
N ASP A 103 2.41 -6.82 -12.29
CA ASP A 103 2.01 -8.17 -12.64
C ASP A 103 3.12 -9.17 -12.25
N THR A 104 2.90 -9.94 -11.21
CA THR A 104 3.84 -10.97 -10.73
C THR A 104 4.04 -12.09 -11.75
N THR A 105 3.03 -12.40 -12.57
CA THR A 105 3.12 -13.47 -13.58
C THR A 105 4.10 -13.10 -14.69
N ARG A 106 4.09 -11.84 -15.12
CA ARG A 106 5.05 -11.33 -16.10
C ARG A 106 6.46 -11.28 -15.53
N SER A 107 6.61 -10.88 -14.29
CA SER A 107 7.90 -10.87 -13.59
C SER A 107 8.51 -12.27 -13.50
N GLN A 108 7.70 -13.29 -13.19
CA GLN A 108 8.15 -14.69 -13.14
C GLN A 108 8.58 -15.24 -14.52
N ARG A 109 8.06 -14.67 -15.59
CA ARG A 109 8.42 -15.05 -16.97
C ARG A 109 9.52 -14.18 -17.58
N ASN A 110 10.20 -13.35 -16.78
CA ASN A 110 11.22 -12.39 -17.22
C ASN A 110 10.76 -11.47 -18.36
N GLN A 111 9.44 -11.16 -18.42
CA GLN A 111 8.90 -10.26 -19.42
C GLN A 111 9.12 -8.80 -18.96
N THR A 112 9.72 -8.01 -19.83
CA THR A 112 9.95 -6.59 -19.58
C THR A 112 8.61 -5.85 -19.42
N ARG A 113 8.49 -5.05 -18.35
CA ARG A 113 7.36 -4.17 -18.10
C ARG A 113 7.83 -2.84 -17.50
N PRO A 114 7.07 -1.77 -17.66
CA PRO A 114 7.34 -0.54 -16.91
C PRO A 114 7.26 -0.81 -15.39
N PRO A 115 8.12 -0.17 -14.58
CA PRO A 115 8.05 -0.29 -13.14
C PRO A 115 6.69 0.18 -12.59
N SER A 116 6.15 -0.58 -11.64
CA SER A 116 4.90 -0.25 -10.94
C SER A 116 5.05 0.98 -10.03
N ILE A 117 3.93 1.50 -9.52
CA ILE A 117 3.93 2.61 -8.56
C ILE A 117 4.72 2.23 -7.31
N GLU A 118 4.55 1.01 -6.80
CA GLU A 118 5.22 0.51 -5.60
C GLU A 118 6.74 0.35 -5.80
N GLU A 119 7.16 -0.15 -6.96
CA GLU A 119 8.57 -0.26 -7.31
C GLU A 119 9.24 1.11 -7.40
N ARG A 120 8.58 2.08 -8.05
CA ARG A 120 9.09 3.45 -8.16
C ARG A 120 9.19 4.14 -6.80
N ALA A 121 8.17 4.00 -5.95
CA ALA A 121 8.19 4.53 -4.59
C ALA A 121 9.32 3.90 -3.75
N SER A 122 9.59 2.60 -3.95
CA SER A 122 10.68 1.89 -3.29
C SER A 122 12.05 2.35 -3.78
N VAL A 123 12.23 2.57 -5.08
CA VAL A 123 13.47 3.15 -5.64
C VAL A 123 13.73 4.55 -5.08
N ALA A 124 12.71 5.41 -5.04
CA ALA A 124 12.85 6.75 -4.49
C ALA A 124 13.27 6.73 -3.01
N TYR A 125 12.64 5.88 -2.20
CA TYR A 125 12.90 5.79 -0.77
C TYR A 125 14.24 5.12 -0.47
N PHE A 126 14.40 3.85 -0.84
CA PHE A 126 15.61 3.09 -0.49
C PHE A 126 16.86 3.62 -1.19
N GLY A 127 16.74 4.03 -2.46
CA GLY A 127 17.86 4.61 -3.17
C GLY A 127 18.37 5.90 -2.52
N SER A 128 17.47 6.75 -2.01
CA SER A 128 17.87 7.97 -1.30
C SER A 128 18.50 7.68 0.08
N LEU A 129 18.10 6.60 0.77
CA LEU A 129 18.69 6.20 2.05
C LEU A 129 20.07 5.57 1.88
N GLN A 130 20.28 4.82 0.81
CA GLN A 130 21.54 4.14 0.55
C GLN A 130 22.61 5.06 -0.09
N SER A 131 22.20 6.20 -0.59
CA SER A 131 23.11 7.18 -1.19
C SER A 131 23.76 8.04 -0.11
N THR A 132 25.08 7.99 -0.01
CA THR A 132 25.86 8.88 0.88
C THR A 132 25.86 10.34 0.39
N GLN A 133 25.48 10.57 -0.87
CA GLN A 133 25.42 11.87 -1.52
C GLN A 133 24.01 12.47 -1.54
N GLY A 134 23.03 11.79 -0.92
CA GLY A 134 21.64 12.20 -0.93
C GLY A 134 20.86 11.79 -2.20
N PRO A 135 19.63 12.29 -2.38
CA PRO A 135 18.76 11.88 -3.48
C PRO A 135 19.25 12.40 -4.82
N THR A 136 19.45 11.47 -5.76
CA THR A 136 19.78 11.80 -7.17
C THR A 136 18.55 12.33 -7.92
N GLN A 137 18.77 12.88 -9.12
CA GLN A 137 17.67 13.27 -10.01
C GLN A 137 16.75 12.09 -10.34
N THR A 138 17.30 10.89 -10.54
CA THR A 138 16.52 9.68 -10.76
C THR A 138 15.59 9.39 -9.59
N HIS A 139 16.05 9.50 -8.33
CA HIS A 139 15.21 9.28 -7.15
C HIS A 139 14.04 10.27 -7.10
N ARG A 140 14.29 11.55 -7.43
CA ARG A 140 13.25 12.59 -7.49
C ARG A 140 12.22 12.32 -8.59
N GLN A 141 12.67 11.94 -9.80
CA GLN A 141 11.76 11.56 -10.90
C GLN A 141 10.92 10.33 -10.55
N GLN A 142 11.53 9.29 -9.94
CA GLN A 142 10.78 8.11 -9.51
C GLN A 142 9.72 8.47 -8.45
N TYR A 143 10.04 9.35 -7.52
CA TYR A 143 9.08 9.88 -6.54
C TYR A 143 7.90 10.59 -7.23
N GLU A 144 8.16 11.52 -8.13
CA GLU A 144 7.12 12.29 -8.83
C GLU A 144 6.18 11.38 -9.62
N ILE A 145 6.74 10.48 -10.43
CA ILE A 145 5.94 9.51 -11.22
C ILE A 145 5.10 8.62 -10.30
N ALA A 146 5.68 8.14 -9.20
CA ALA A 146 4.97 7.30 -8.25
C ALA A 146 3.87 8.07 -7.51
N ALA A 147 4.13 9.32 -7.11
CA ALA A 147 3.16 10.16 -6.42
C ALA A 147 1.95 10.49 -7.32
N ASP A 148 2.19 10.83 -8.59
CA ASP A 148 1.13 11.09 -9.55
C ASP A 148 0.31 9.84 -9.87
N GLY A 149 0.99 8.73 -10.12
CA GLY A 149 0.33 7.43 -10.30
C GLY A 149 -0.52 7.03 -9.10
N TYR A 150 0.00 7.25 -7.88
CA TYR A 150 -0.74 6.96 -6.66
C TYR A 150 -1.98 7.85 -6.48
N ARG A 151 -1.89 9.14 -6.79
CA ARG A 151 -3.06 10.05 -6.74
C ARG A 151 -4.19 9.57 -7.66
N GLN A 152 -3.85 9.07 -8.84
CA GLN A 152 -4.83 8.55 -9.82
C GLN A 152 -5.42 7.22 -9.33
N ILE A 153 -4.58 6.24 -9.00
CA ILE A 153 -5.05 4.91 -8.59
C ILE A 153 -5.84 4.96 -7.27
N ARG A 154 -5.48 5.84 -6.33
CA ARG A 154 -6.20 6.03 -5.07
C ARG A 154 -7.67 6.38 -5.29
N LYS A 155 -7.98 7.27 -6.26
CA LYS A 155 -9.37 7.63 -6.59
C LYS A 155 -10.15 6.39 -7.07
N ARG A 156 -9.51 5.58 -7.91
CA ARG A 156 -10.08 4.33 -8.42
C ARG A 156 -10.29 3.30 -7.30
N LEU A 157 -9.30 3.10 -6.44
CA LEU A 157 -9.39 2.17 -5.30
C LEU A 157 -10.51 2.55 -4.35
N LYS A 158 -10.65 3.83 -4.00
CA LYS A 158 -11.79 4.30 -3.20
C LYS A 158 -13.13 3.96 -3.84
N LYS A 159 -13.27 4.15 -5.14
CA LYS A 159 -14.50 3.77 -5.85
C LYS A 159 -14.76 2.27 -5.77
N LEU A 160 -13.76 1.44 -6.06
CA LEU A 160 -13.91 -0.02 -6.11
C LEU A 160 -14.14 -0.63 -4.72
N ILE A 161 -13.39 -0.16 -3.71
CA ILE A 161 -13.39 -0.76 -2.37
C ILE A 161 -14.45 -0.13 -1.48
N ASP A 162 -14.43 1.21 -1.33
CA ASP A 162 -15.29 1.90 -0.36
C ASP A 162 -16.74 2.02 -0.85
N ARG A 163 -16.99 1.93 -2.17
CA ARG A 163 -18.32 2.05 -2.75
C ARG A 163 -18.82 0.75 -3.37
N ASP A 164 -18.13 0.23 -4.38
CA ASP A 164 -18.66 -0.85 -5.21
C ASP A 164 -18.65 -2.19 -4.47
N LEU A 165 -17.57 -2.50 -3.71
CA LEU A 165 -17.50 -3.68 -2.85
C LEU A 165 -18.52 -3.59 -1.70
N GLU A 166 -18.65 -2.44 -1.06
CA GLU A 166 -19.62 -2.25 0.02
C GLU A 166 -21.08 -2.33 -0.49
N LYS A 167 -21.34 -1.82 -1.71
CA LYS A 167 -22.64 -1.99 -2.35
C LYS A 167 -22.95 -3.47 -2.61
N LEU A 168 -21.97 -4.23 -3.13
CA LEU A 168 -22.11 -5.65 -3.37
C LEU A 168 -22.44 -6.40 -2.08
N LYS A 169 -21.70 -6.15 -0.99
CA LYS A 169 -21.95 -6.76 0.33
C LYS A 169 -23.39 -6.52 0.81
N ARG A 170 -23.89 -5.28 0.71
CA ARG A 170 -25.27 -4.95 1.08
C ARG A 170 -26.31 -5.69 0.23
N THR A 171 -26.07 -5.77 -1.10
CA THR A 171 -26.96 -6.54 -1.98
C THR A 171 -27.03 -8.01 -1.59
N MET A 172 -25.89 -8.57 -1.19
CA MET A 172 -25.83 -9.98 -0.75
C MET A 172 -26.48 -10.20 0.62
N ASP A 173 -26.37 -9.22 1.55
CA ASP A 173 -27.10 -9.26 2.82
C ASP A 173 -28.61 -9.25 2.59
N GLN A 174 -29.10 -8.36 1.72
CA GLN A 174 -30.52 -8.27 1.37
C GLN A 174 -31.06 -9.54 0.69
N ALA A 175 -30.23 -10.19 -0.12
CA ALA A 175 -30.58 -11.44 -0.78
C ALA A 175 -30.49 -12.67 0.15
N GLY A 176 -29.98 -12.51 1.39
CA GLY A 176 -29.78 -13.61 2.33
C GLY A 176 -28.73 -14.60 1.86
N ILE A 177 -27.72 -14.15 1.13
CA ILE A 177 -26.54 -14.96 0.78
C ILE A 177 -25.75 -15.26 2.06
N PRO A 178 -25.21 -16.48 2.24
CA PRO A 178 -24.44 -16.88 3.41
C PRO A 178 -23.35 -15.86 3.77
N TRP A 179 -23.15 -15.65 5.05
CA TRP A 179 -22.17 -14.70 5.57
C TRP A 179 -20.74 -15.05 5.11
N THR A 180 -19.93 -14.02 4.88
CA THR A 180 -18.50 -14.14 4.54
C THR A 180 -17.69 -13.11 5.32
N SER A 181 -16.38 -13.33 5.44
CA SER A 181 -15.47 -12.39 6.08
C SER A 181 -15.59 -10.97 5.47
N GLY A 182 -15.38 -9.97 6.30
CA GLY A 182 -15.45 -8.56 5.89
C GLY A 182 -16.87 -8.01 5.75
N ARG A 183 -17.91 -8.79 5.99
CA ARG A 183 -19.31 -8.32 6.12
C ARG A 183 -19.62 -8.01 7.58
N LYS A 184 -20.64 -7.19 7.81
CA LYS A 184 -21.14 -6.89 9.16
C LYS A 184 -21.66 -8.14 9.83
N VAL A 185 -21.60 -8.20 11.16
CA VAL A 185 -22.21 -9.28 11.93
C VAL A 185 -23.71 -9.34 11.61
N PRO A 186 -24.26 -10.52 11.20
CA PRO A 186 -25.63 -10.62 10.81
C PRO A 186 -26.56 -10.45 12.01
N ALA A 187 -27.69 -9.76 11.82
CA ALA A 187 -28.77 -9.72 12.78
C ALA A 187 -29.77 -10.85 12.53
N LEU A 188 -30.47 -11.28 13.57
CA LEU A 188 -31.64 -12.15 13.41
C LEU A 188 -32.71 -11.34 12.65
N PRO A 189 -33.36 -11.91 11.63
CA PRO A 189 -34.53 -11.30 11.04
C PRO A 189 -35.66 -11.26 12.07
N ASP A 190 -36.38 -10.15 12.11
CA ASP A 190 -37.59 -9.96 12.94
C ASP A 190 -38.70 -10.92 12.51
#